data_9fd2476698e02e5db8f5b56160351ff3
#
_entry.id   9fd2476698e02e5db8f5b56160351ff3
#
_cell.length_a   1.000
_cell.length_b   1.000
_cell.length_c   1.000
_cell.angle_alpha   90.00
_cell.angle_beta   90.00
_cell.angle_gamma   90.00
#
_symmetry.space_group_name_H-M   'P 1'
#
loop_
_entity.id
_entity.type
_entity.pdbx_description
1 polymer ?
#
loop_
_entity_poly.entity_id
_entity_poly.type
_entity_poly.pdbx_seq_one_letter_code
_entity_poly.pdbx_strand_id
1 'polypeptide(L)'
;VDDAWLKETSQYMLIRSSLNSAYATGTNQYGDVDLDKINQNLLKEFLDNITTYLKLYPNGQYAASARGYMRRGFWLTGRQDLLVNEIVWQIQNPQSKYYNLDVSELPSEIDRRVFGSQYFNVKYLKDPFFLATYDLMQMRASNSEGYKPITWSQLNAQKDMFKTQPELFKYLQAVHLFYVQNKTQEALDYLPKDLSVVNNYLQLSQVFLKGQILEKNNPTQAEQYWTQWLNKSKNAYQRGLFETALSNHLNQKQDINAFIGKNPIIRQINLQKRFIVFKANETYLQKIIQSKEANLDQKQAAL
;
A
#
# COMPACT_ATOMS: atom_id res chain seq x y z
N VAL A 1 -22.06 34.60 -27.93
CA VAL A 1 -21.35 33.35 -28.28
C VAL A 1 -21.68 32.38 -27.19
N ASP A 2 -22.43 31.35 -27.54
CA ASP A 2 -22.82 30.29 -26.58
C ASP A 2 -21.62 29.34 -26.44
N ASP A 3 -20.69 29.66 -25.53
CA ASP A 3 -19.45 28.90 -25.33
C ASP A 3 -19.75 27.73 -24.38
N ALA A 4 -19.95 26.54 -24.95
CA ALA A 4 -20.21 25.31 -24.20
C ALA A 4 -19.11 25.01 -23.20
N TRP A 5 -17.85 25.31 -23.55
CA TRP A 5 -16.70 25.16 -22.66
C TRP A 5 -16.80 26.09 -21.44
N LEU A 6 -17.21 27.35 -21.66
CA LEU A 6 -17.36 28.33 -20.59
C LEU A 6 -18.46 27.90 -19.60
N LYS A 7 -19.60 27.40 -20.10
CA LYS A 7 -20.69 26.88 -19.27
C LYS A 7 -20.25 25.69 -18.42
N GLU A 8 -19.56 24.71 -19.03
CA GLU A 8 -19.05 23.54 -18.33
C GLU A 8 -18.01 23.94 -17.27
N THR A 9 -17.04 24.78 -17.67
CA THR A 9 -15.98 25.23 -16.77
C THR A 9 -16.55 26.03 -15.59
N SER A 10 -17.52 26.91 -15.84
CA SER A 10 -18.17 27.67 -14.79
C SER A 10 -18.90 26.77 -13.78
N GLN A 11 -19.61 25.75 -14.26
CA GLN A 11 -20.24 24.75 -13.37
C GLN A 11 -19.23 23.95 -12.55
N TYR A 12 -18.10 23.59 -13.14
CA TYR A 12 -17.00 22.93 -12.41
C TYR A 12 -16.35 23.87 -11.38
N MET A 13 -16.19 25.15 -11.69
CA MET A 13 -15.64 26.14 -10.75
C MET A 13 -16.53 26.39 -9.54
N LEU A 14 -17.86 26.21 -9.66
CA LEU A 14 -18.76 26.25 -8.49
C LEU A 14 -18.41 25.17 -7.45
N ILE A 15 -18.00 23.98 -7.89
CA ILE A 15 -17.53 22.91 -7.00
C ILE A 15 -16.34 23.41 -6.18
N ARG A 16 -15.35 24.00 -6.84
CA ARG A 16 -14.14 24.50 -6.17
C ARG A 16 -14.41 25.67 -5.25
N SER A 17 -15.26 26.58 -5.67
CA SER A 17 -15.63 27.77 -4.88
C SER A 17 -16.39 27.36 -3.61
N SER A 18 -17.41 26.51 -3.73
CA SER A 18 -18.18 26.04 -2.57
C SER A 18 -17.34 25.22 -1.60
N LEU A 19 -16.38 24.41 -2.11
CA LEU A 19 -15.41 23.73 -1.26
C LEU A 19 -14.55 24.71 -0.46
N ASN A 20 -13.99 25.72 -1.12
CA ASN A 20 -13.15 26.73 -0.46
C ASN A 20 -13.94 27.51 0.59
N SER A 21 -15.19 27.87 0.30
CA SER A 21 -16.10 28.51 1.24
C SER A 21 -16.36 27.65 2.48
N ALA A 22 -16.60 26.33 2.28
CA ALA A 22 -16.78 25.39 3.38
C ALA A 22 -15.50 25.26 4.22
N TYR A 23 -14.33 25.07 3.59
CA TYR A 23 -13.05 24.98 4.29
C TYR A 23 -12.74 26.20 5.15
N ALA A 24 -13.01 27.41 4.66
CA ALA A 24 -12.75 28.66 5.37
C ALA A 24 -13.46 28.73 6.74
N THR A 25 -14.55 27.99 6.92
CA THR A 25 -15.31 27.98 8.19
C THR A 25 -14.72 27.08 9.26
N GLY A 26 -13.95 26.03 8.87
CA GLY A 26 -13.39 25.03 9.78
C GLY A 26 -11.87 24.97 9.80
N THR A 27 -11.15 25.82 9.04
CA THR A 27 -9.69 25.79 8.99
C THR A 27 -9.11 26.84 9.95
N ASN A 28 -8.14 26.42 10.77
CA ASN A 28 -7.43 27.32 11.66
C ASN A 28 -6.28 28.06 10.93
N GLN A 29 -5.60 28.96 11.63
CA GLN A 29 -4.48 29.75 11.08
C GLN A 29 -3.27 28.91 10.64
N TYR A 30 -3.17 27.65 11.06
CA TYR A 30 -2.11 26.70 10.69
C TYR A 30 -2.50 25.77 9.54
N GLY A 31 -3.75 25.89 9.03
CA GLY A 31 -4.26 25.05 7.94
C GLY A 31 -4.89 23.73 8.40
N ASP A 32 -4.98 23.48 9.72
CA ASP A 32 -5.65 22.30 10.23
C ASP A 32 -7.16 22.42 10.10
N VAL A 33 -7.83 21.35 9.74
CA VAL A 33 -9.26 21.29 9.51
C VAL A 33 -9.95 20.67 10.71
N ASP A 34 -10.81 21.45 11.38
CA ASP A 34 -11.71 20.99 12.42
C ASP A 34 -13.06 20.65 11.78
N LEU A 35 -13.34 19.36 11.62
CA LEU A 35 -14.54 18.87 10.94
C LEU A 35 -15.83 19.32 11.63
N ASP A 36 -15.82 19.48 12.95
CA ASP A 36 -17.01 19.86 13.73
C ASP A 36 -17.36 21.33 13.56
N LYS A 37 -16.42 22.17 13.08
CA LYS A 37 -16.63 23.60 12.81
C LYS A 37 -17.05 23.91 11.39
N ILE A 38 -16.93 22.94 10.47
CA ILE A 38 -17.29 23.19 9.07
C ILE A 38 -18.81 23.42 8.94
N ASN A 39 -19.18 24.49 8.22
CA ASN A 39 -20.56 24.80 7.97
C ASN A 39 -21.22 23.73 7.08
N GLN A 40 -22.20 23.02 7.65
CA GLN A 40 -22.88 21.89 6.99
C GLN A 40 -23.70 22.31 5.77
N ASN A 41 -24.22 23.53 5.74
CA ASN A 41 -24.97 24.05 4.57
C ASN A 41 -24.04 24.28 3.38
N LEU A 42 -22.82 24.80 3.62
CA LEU A 42 -21.82 24.98 2.58
C LEU A 42 -21.28 23.63 2.07
N LEU A 43 -21.14 22.62 2.94
CA LEU A 43 -20.81 21.26 2.52
C LEU A 43 -21.92 20.62 1.69
N LYS A 44 -23.18 20.87 2.04
CA LYS A 44 -24.31 20.40 1.23
C LYS A 44 -24.28 21.05 -0.15
N GLU A 45 -24.10 22.37 -0.21
CA GLU A 45 -23.99 23.12 -1.49
C GLU A 45 -22.84 22.55 -2.34
N PHE A 46 -21.70 22.27 -1.72
CA PHE A 46 -20.56 21.64 -2.40
C PHE A 46 -20.91 20.28 -3.02
N LEU A 47 -21.59 19.39 -2.28
CA LEU A 47 -22.03 18.08 -2.78
C LEU A 47 -23.11 18.20 -3.86
N ASP A 48 -24.03 19.16 -3.71
CA ASP A 48 -25.07 19.44 -4.70
C ASP A 48 -24.46 19.97 -6.01
N ASN A 49 -23.42 20.81 -5.94
CA ASN A 49 -22.67 21.28 -7.12
C ASN A 49 -21.97 20.15 -7.85
N ILE A 50 -21.36 19.18 -7.13
CA ILE A 50 -20.76 17.98 -7.75
C ILE A 50 -21.85 17.17 -8.48
N THR A 51 -22.95 16.89 -7.82
CA THR A 51 -24.06 16.11 -8.37
C THR A 51 -24.63 16.78 -9.61
N THR A 52 -24.83 18.10 -9.54
CA THR A 52 -25.32 18.90 -10.66
C THR A 52 -24.37 18.87 -11.84
N TYR A 53 -23.05 19.04 -11.60
CA TYR A 53 -22.06 18.95 -12.67
C TYR A 53 -22.08 17.58 -13.34
N LEU A 54 -22.03 16.50 -12.58
CA LEU A 54 -22.01 15.13 -13.12
C LEU A 54 -23.29 14.76 -13.88
N LYS A 55 -24.43 15.36 -13.50
CA LYS A 55 -25.71 15.21 -14.22
C LYS A 55 -25.72 15.98 -15.54
N LEU A 56 -25.23 17.21 -15.56
CA LEU A 56 -25.24 18.07 -16.75
C LEU A 56 -24.15 17.66 -17.74
N TYR A 57 -22.98 17.25 -17.23
CA TYR A 57 -21.79 16.95 -18.01
C TYR A 57 -21.23 15.55 -17.72
N PRO A 58 -22.00 14.45 -17.94
CA PRO A 58 -21.53 13.10 -17.60
C PRO A 58 -20.33 12.64 -18.45
N ASN A 59 -20.08 13.30 -19.58
CA ASN A 59 -18.93 13.08 -20.46
C ASN A 59 -18.03 14.32 -20.53
N GLY A 60 -18.18 15.24 -19.60
CA GLY A 60 -17.46 16.50 -19.58
C GLY A 60 -15.98 16.33 -19.28
N GLN A 61 -15.20 17.33 -19.66
CA GLN A 61 -13.74 17.37 -19.49
C GLN A 61 -13.33 17.18 -18.02
N TYR A 62 -14.14 17.66 -17.07
CA TYR A 62 -13.84 17.62 -15.63
C TYR A 62 -14.58 16.51 -14.88
N ALA A 63 -15.26 15.58 -15.57
CA ALA A 63 -16.13 14.59 -14.93
C ALA A 63 -15.38 13.68 -13.92
N ALA A 64 -14.19 13.21 -14.28
CA ALA A 64 -13.35 12.43 -13.38
C ALA A 64 -12.92 13.25 -12.14
N SER A 65 -12.50 14.49 -12.34
CA SER A 65 -12.10 15.39 -11.26
C SER A 65 -13.28 15.75 -10.36
N ALA A 66 -14.44 16.07 -10.93
CA ALA A 66 -15.67 16.35 -10.19
C ALA A 66 -16.06 15.17 -9.29
N ARG A 67 -16.02 13.94 -9.83
CA ARG A 67 -16.24 12.73 -9.03
C ARG A 67 -15.19 12.56 -7.92
N GLY A 68 -13.92 12.89 -8.18
CA GLY A 68 -12.86 12.85 -7.17
C GLY A 68 -13.15 13.72 -5.95
N TYR A 69 -13.82 14.85 -6.14
CA TYR A 69 -14.26 15.71 -5.04
C TYR A 69 -15.31 15.05 -4.13
N MET A 70 -16.06 14.03 -4.59
CA MET A 70 -17.00 13.30 -3.73
C MET A 70 -16.30 12.68 -2.50
N ARG A 71 -15.09 12.09 -2.68
CA ARG A 71 -14.33 11.52 -1.55
C ARG A 71 -14.03 12.57 -0.49
N ARG A 72 -13.67 13.78 -0.93
CA ARG A 72 -13.44 14.91 -0.01
C ARG A 72 -14.72 15.34 0.70
N GLY A 73 -15.83 15.43 -0.02
CA GLY A 73 -17.14 15.75 0.55
C GLY A 73 -17.61 14.71 1.57
N PHE A 74 -17.44 13.42 1.28
CA PHE A 74 -17.81 12.35 2.21
C PHE A 74 -16.94 12.36 3.47
N TRP A 75 -15.64 12.63 3.33
CA TRP A 75 -14.77 12.81 4.49
C TRP A 75 -15.19 14.00 5.36
N LEU A 76 -15.42 15.17 4.75
CA LEU A 76 -15.79 16.40 5.46
C LEU A 76 -17.16 16.32 6.17
N THR A 77 -18.07 15.50 5.65
CA THR A 77 -19.40 15.26 6.24
C THR A 77 -19.44 14.07 7.18
N GLY A 78 -18.29 13.41 7.46
CA GLY A 78 -18.23 12.20 8.29
C GLY A 78 -18.90 10.96 7.66
N ARG A 79 -19.27 11.01 6.37
CA ARG A 79 -19.92 9.88 5.66
C ARG A 79 -18.90 8.83 5.26
N GLN A 80 -18.32 8.19 6.26
CA GLN A 80 -17.29 7.15 6.07
C GLN A 80 -17.80 5.95 5.25
N ASP A 81 -19.07 5.62 5.37
CA ASP A 81 -19.74 4.59 4.57
C ASP A 81 -19.63 4.89 3.06
N LEU A 82 -19.88 6.12 2.65
CA LEU A 82 -19.81 6.56 1.26
C LEU A 82 -18.36 6.72 0.79
N LEU A 83 -17.48 7.22 1.65
CA LEU A 83 -16.05 7.36 1.34
C LEU A 83 -15.41 6.00 1.01
N VAL A 84 -15.63 5.00 1.87
CA VAL A 84 -15.13 3.63 1.65
C VAL A 84 -15.71 3.04 0.37
N ASN A 85 -17.00 3.16 0.14
CA ASN A 85 -17.64 2.65 -1.08
C ASN A 85 -17.08 3.31 -2.35
N GLU A 86 -16.81 4.63 -2.33
CA GLU A 86 -16.23 5.31 -3.48
C GLU A 86 -14.78 4.87 -3.74
N ILE A 87 -13.97 4.70 -2.70
CA ILE A 87 -12.60 4.18 -2.85
C ILE A 87 -12.62 2.76 -3.43
N VAL A 88 -13.46 1.88 -2.90
CA VAL A 88 -13.64 0.50 -3.42
C VAL A 88 -14.06 0.53 -4.88
N TRP A 89 -15.06 1.36 -5.23
CA TRP A 89 -15.51 1.48 -6.62
C TRP A 89 -14.37 1.90 -7.56
N GLN A 90 -13.58 2.88 -7.15
CA GLN A 90 -12.44 3.37 -7.94
C GLN A 90 -11.40 2.25 -8.16
N ILE A 91 -11.02 1.52 -7.10
CA ILE A 91 -10.08 0.40 -7.19
C ILE A 91 -10.58 -0.70 -8.15
N GLN A 92 -11.88 -0.99 -8.11
CA GLN A 92 -12.49 -2.02 -8.95
C GLN A 92 -12.74 -1.58 -10.40
N ASN A 93 -12.72 -0.27 -10.68
CA ASN A 93 -13.01 0.28 -12.00
C ASN A 93 -11.90 1.18 -12.57
N PRO A 94 -10.64 0.68 -12.67
CA PRO A 94 -9.50 1.50 -13.10
C PRO A 94 -9.58 1.95 -14.57
N GLN A 95 -10.45 1.32 -15.38
CA GLN A 95 -10.67 1.68 -16.78
C GLN A 95 -11.88 2.61 -16.98
N SER A 96 -12.53 3.02 -15.90
CA SER A 96 -13.65 3.95 -15.99
C SER A 96 -13.19 5.34 -16.39
N LYS A 97 -13.99 6.04 -17.21
CA LYS A 97 -13.78 7.47 -17.50
C LYS A 97 -13.85 8.37 -16.26
N TYR A 98 -14.42 7.87 -15.18
CA TYR A 98 -14.47 8.56 -13.88
C TYR A 98 -13.35 8.16 -12.92
N TYR A 99 -12.40 7.32 -13.37
CA TYR A 99 -11.26 6.95 -12.55
C TYR A 99 -10.40 8.17 -12.22
N ASN A 100 -10.12 8.36 -10.94
CA ASN A 100 -9.43 9.56 -10.45
C ASN A 100 -8.54 9.29 -9.23
N LEU A 101 -8.17 8.00 -8.99
CA LEU A 101 -7.22 7.69 -7.92
C LEU A 101 -5.79 7.98 -8.37
N ASP A 102 -5.06 8.67 -7.51
CA ASP A 102 -3.61 8.63 -7.53
C ASP A 102 -3.15 7.47 -6.65
N VAL A 103 -2.59 6.43 -7.28
CA VAL A 103 -2.16 5.21 -6.59
C VAL A 103 -1.03 5.49 -5.59
N SER A 104 -0.21 6.50 -5.86
CA SER A 104 0.89 6.90 -4.97
C SER A 104 0.38 7.56 -3.68
N GLU A 105 -0.72 8.31 -3.76
CA GLU A 105 -1.33 9.02 -2.64
C GLU A 105 -2.39 8.18 -1.89
N LEU A 106 -2.89 7.12 -2.53
CA LEU A 106 -3.99 6.31 -1.98
C LEU A 106 -3.72 5.74 -0.59
N PRO A 107 -2.53 5.16 -0.27
CA PRO A 107 -2.26 4.68 1.08
C PRO A 107 -2.38 5.78 2.13
N SER A 108 -1.85 6.95 1.84
CA SER A 108 -1.92 8.13 2.72
C SER A 108 -3.34 8.68 2.87
N GLU A 109 -4.14 8.64 1.81
CA GLU A 109 -5.56 9.01 1.86
C GLU A 109 -6.36 8.05 2.75
N ILE A 110 -6.14 6.74 2.60
CA ILE A 110 -6.81 5.71 3.41
C ILE A 110 -6.40 5.84 4.88
N ASP A 111 -5.11 5.94 5.19
CA ASP A 111 -4.62 6.03 6.56
C ASP A 111 -5.21 7.24 7.29
N ARG A 112 -5.20 8.42 6.65
CA ARG A 112 -5.63 9.67 7.30
C ARG A 112 -7.14 9.87 7.30
N ARG A 113 -7.82 9.56 6.19
CA ARG A 113 -9.23 9.92 6.01
C ARG A 113 -10.20 8.79 6.31
N VAL A 114 -9.74 7.54 6.26
CA VAL A 114 -10.56 6.39 6.61
C VAL A 114 -10.17 5.88 7.99
N PHE A 115 -9.02 5.24 8.13
CA PHE A 115 -8.65 4.54 9.37
C PHE A 115 -8.31 5.49 10.53
N GLY A 116 -7.74 6.66 10.25
CA GLY A 116 -7.47 7.70 11.25
C GLY A 116 -8.65 8.62 11.57
N SER A 117 -9.81 8.42 10.93
CA SER A 117 -10.98 9.26 11.16
C SER A 117 -11.68 8.91 12.48
N GLN A 118 -12.08 9.92 13.25
CA GLN A 118 -12.92 9.73 14.44
C GLN A 118 -14.30 9.09 14.13
N TYR A 119 -14.76 9.18 12.90
CA TYR A 119 -16.01 8.58 12.42
C TYR A 119 -15.84 7.17 11.85
N PHE A 120 -14.61 6.62 11.86
CA PHE A 120 -14.33 5.29 11.33
C PHE A 120 -15.04 4.20 12.14
N ASN A 121 -15.63 3.25 11.43
CA ASN A 121 -16.17 2.03 12.01
C ASN A 121 -15.93 0.86 11.04
N VAL A 122 -15.37 -0.23 11.56
CA VAL A 122 -15.07 -1.44 10.77
C VAL A 122 -16.29 -2.01 10.04
N LYS A 123 -17.51 -1.78 10.53
CA LYS A 123 -18.76 -2.19 9.87
C LYS A 123 -18.95 -1.61 8.45
N TYR A 124 -18.23 -0.54 8.11
CA TYR A 124 -18.26 0.05 6.77
C TYR A 124 -17.38 -0.71 5.76
N LEU A 125 -16.45 -1.54 6.23
CA LEU A 125 -15.55 -2.34 5.40
C LEU A 125 -16.26 -3.60 4.91
N LYS A 126 -17.18 -3.47 3.94
CA LYS A 126 -17.94 -4.59 3.38
C LYS A 126 -17.22 -5.29 2.23
N ASP A 127 -16.27 -4.63 1.59
CA ASP A 127 -15.44 -5.22 0.56
C ASP A 127 -14.35 -6.09 1.19
N PRO A 128 -14.20 -7.37 0.81
CA PRO A 128 -13.23 -8.28 1.42
C PRO A 128 -11.79 -7.81 1.29
N PHE A 129 -11.41 -7.21 0.17
CA PHE A 129 -10.05 -6.71 -0.03
C PHE A 129 -9.74 -5.53 0.90
N PHE A 130 -10.68 -4.61 1.06
CA PHE A 130 -10.51 -3.45 1.93
C PHE A 130 -10.49 -3.85 3.41
N LEU A 131 -11.36 -4.80 3.81
CA LEU A 131 -11.34 -5.40 5.15
C LEU A 131 -10.02 -6.12 5.42
N ALA A 132 -9.53 -6.92 4.45
CA ALA A 132 -8.22 -7.58 4.57
C ALA A 132 -7.08 -6.59 4.76
N THR A 133 -7.10 -5.46 4.04
CA THR A 133 -6.09 -4.40 4.19
C THR A 133 -6.08 -3.85 5.61
N TYR A 134 -7.26 -3.57 6.17
CA TYR A 134 -7.41 -3.12 7.55
C TYR A 134 -6.89 -4.16 8.55
N ASP A 135 -7.28 -5.43 8.40
CA ASP A 135 -6.83 -6.52 9.28
C ASP A 135 -5.31 -6.69 9.23
N LEU A 136 -4.70 -6.61 8.03
CA LEU A 136 -3.25 -6.65 7.88
C LEU A 136 -2.55 -5.50 8.62
N MET A 137 -3.15 -4.30 8.60
CA MET A 137 -2.63 -3.17 9.39
C MET A 137 -2.75 -3.43 10.89
N GLN A 138 -3.86 -4.05 11.34
CA GLN A 138 -4.07 -4.43 12.74
C GLN A 138 -3.18 -5.60 13.21
N MET A 139 -2.53 -6.32 12.29
CA MET A 139 -1.59 -7.40 12.60
C MET A 139 -0.12 -6.95 12.58
N ARG A 140 0.18 -5.72 12.17
CA ARG A 140 1.56 -5.21 12.20
C ARG A 140 2.04 -5.12 13.63
N ALA A 141 3.28 -5.54 13.87
CA ALA A 141 3.92 -5.28 15.14
C ALA A 141 4.03 -3.77 15.38
N SER A 142 3.56 -3.31 16.52
CA SER A 142 3.70 -1.92 16.94
C SER A 142 4.36 -1.89 18.31
N ASN A 143 5.34 -1.01 18.46
CA ASN A 143 5.95 -0.73 19.77
C ASN A 143 5.18 0.37 20.53
N SER A 144 4.02 0.80 20.01
CA SER A 144 3.19 1.82 20.64
C SER A 144 2.54 1.27 21.90
N GLU A 145 2.63 1.99 23.00
CA GLU A 145 1.97 1.62 24.24
C GLU A 145 0.45 1.51 24.03
N GLY A 146 -0.14 0.45 24.56
CA GLY A 146 -1.58 0.17 24.41
C GLY A 146 -2.02 -0.44 23.08
N TYR A 147 -1.10 -0.66 22.12
CA TYR A 147 -1.44 -1.34 20.88
C TYR A 147 -1.85 -2.80 21.14
N LYS A 148 -3.01 -3.17 20.62
CA LYS A 148 -3.53 -4.55 20.66
C LYS A 148 -3.88 -5.00 19.25
N PRO A 149 -3.17 -6.01 18.71
CA PRO A 149 -3.53 -6.56 17.42
C PRO A 149 -4.91 -7.22 17.45
N ILE A 150 -5.54 -7.37 16.29
CA ILE A 150 -6.77 -8.15 16.14
C ILE A 150 -6.58 -9.56 16.74
N THR A 151 -7.53 -10.03 17.52
CA THR A 151 -7.46 -11.38 18.09
C THR A 151 -7.84 -12.44 17.05
N TRP A 152 -7.41 -13.68 17.27
CA TRP A 152 -7.78 -14.82 16.43
C TRP A 152 -9.30 -15.02 16.34
N SER A 153 -10.02 -14.83 17.45
CA SER A 153 -11.47 -14.92 17.48
C SER A 153 -12.14 -13.83 16.64
N GLN A 154 -11.67 -12.59 16.75
CA GLN A 154 -12.18 -11.47 15.97
C GLN A 154 -11.94 -11.68 14.46
N LEU A 155 -10.73 -12.14 14.07
CA LEU A 155 -10.42 -12.46 12.69
C LEU A 155 -11.36 -13.57 12.16
N ASN A 156 -11.52 -14.65 12.92
CA ASN A 156 -12.37 -15.78 12.48
C ASN A 156 -13.86 -15.43 12.44
N ALA A 157 -14.34 -14.49 13.24
CA ALA A 157 -15.70 -13.97 13.16
C ALA A 157 -16.02 -13.29 11.82
N GLN A 158 -15.00 -12.86 11.08
CA GLN A 158 -15.15 -12.23 9.76
C GLN A 158 -15.21 -13.23 8.59
N LYS A 159 -15.07 -14.54 8.84
CA LYS A 159 -15.02 -15.60 7.79
C LYS A 159 -16.07 -15.45 6.71
N ASP A 160 -17.30 -15.10 7.08
CA ASP A 160 -18.41 -14.97 6.15
C ASP A 160 -18.25 -13.80 5.17
N MET A 161 -17.50 -12.77 5.52
CA MET A 161 -17.17 -11.64 4.66
C MET A 161 -16.25 -12.06 3.50
N PHE A 162 -15.50 -13.15 3.67
CA PHE A 162 -14.53 -13.66 2.70
C PHE A 162 -15.02 -14.87 1.90
N LYS A 163 -16.34 -15.15 1.88
CA LYS A 163 -16.90 -16.32 1.13
C LYS A 163 -16.51 -16.33 -0.35
N THR A 164 -16.41 -15.16 -0.97
CA THR A 164 -15.99 -15.02 -2.38
C THR A 164 -14.47 -15.03 -2.57
N GLN A 165 -13.71 -14.93 -1.50
CA GLN A 165 -12.23 -14.83 -1.52
C GLN A 165 -11.61 -15.71 -0.40
N PRO A 166 -11.88 -17.03 -0.38
CA PRO A 166 -11.44 -17.90 0.72
C PRO A 166 -9.92 -17.99 0.84
N GLU A 167 -9.18 -17.89 -0.26
CA GLU A 167 -7.70 -17.90 -0.22
C GLU A 167 -7.11 -16.62 0.39
N LEU A 168 -7.78 -15.48 0.23
CA LEU A 168 -7.41 -14.26 0.92
C LEU A 168 -7.60 -14.41 2.43
N PHE A 169 -8.69 -15.04 2.87
CA PHE A 169 -8.93 -15.29 4.28
C PHE A 169 -7.89 -16.23 4.89
N LYS A 170 -7.54 -17.32 4.21
CA LYS A 170 -6.45 -18.21 4.65
C LYS A 170 -5.13 -17.45 4.77
N TYR A 171 -4.84 -16.55 3.84
CA TYR A 171 -3.64 -15.72 3.92
C TYR A 171 -3.65 -14.82 5.17
N LEU A 172 -4.78 -14.19 5.52
CA LEU A 172 -4.91 -13.43 6.76
C LEU A 172 -4.68 -14.29 8.00
N GLN A 173 -5.19 -15.52 8.01
CA GLN A 173 -4.95 -16.48 9.09
C GLN A 173 -3.47 -16.84 9.20
N ALA A 174 -2.77 -17.08 8.07
CA ALA A 174 -1.33 -17.32 8.06
C ALA A 174 -0.55 -16.13 8.60
N VAL A 175 -0.90 -14.90 8.21
CA VAL A 175 -0.28 -13.67 8.69
C VAL A 175 -0.48 -13.51 10.20
N HIS A 176 -1.69 -13.77 10.70
CA HIS A 176 -1.99 -13.69 12.13
C HIS A 176 -1.18 -14.71 12.94
N LEU A 177 -1.11 -15.96 12.48
CA LEU A 177 -0.30 -17.00 13.12
C LEU A 177 1.19 -16.61 13.16
N PHE A 178 1.70 -16.05 12.07
CA PHE A 178 3.11 -15.69 11.96
C PHE A 178 3.48 -14.45 12.79
N TYR A 179 2.75 -13.34 12.62
CA TYR A 179 3.13 -12.05 13.24
C TYR A 179 2.56 -11.84 14.63
N VAL A 180 1.33 -12.32 14.90
CA VAL A 180 0.65 -12.07 16.18
C VAL A 180 0.88 -13.20 17.19
N GLN A 181 0.76 -14.46 16.74
CA GLN A 181 0.91 -15.62 17.63
C GLN A 181 2.33 -16.21 17.65
N ASN A 182 3.20 -15.79 16.74
CA ASN A 182 4.55 -16.36 16.54
C ASN A 182 4.57 -17.89 16.28
N LYS A 183 3.49 -18.41 15.67
CA LYS A 183 3.29 -19.83 15.36
C LYS A 183 3.72 -20.11 13.92
N THR A 184 5.01 -20.05 13.67
CA THR A 184 5.57 -20.08 12.31
C THR A 184 5.27 -21.36 11.54
N GLN A 185 5.29 -22.52 12.21
CA GLN A 185 4.99 -23.80 11.57
C GLN A 185 3.51 -23.94 11.21
N GLU A 186 2.61 -23.56 12.14
CA GLU A 186 1.17 -23.60 11.88
C GLU A 186 0.76 -22.65 10.75
N ALA A 187 1.45 -21.52 10.58
CA ALA A 187 1.19 -20.58 9.49
C ALA A 187 1.37 -21.20 8.10
N LEU A 188 2.28 -22.17 7.94
CA LEU A 188 2.50 -22.86 6.66
C LEU A 188 1.28 -23.66 6.20
N ASP A 189 0.47 -24.18 7.12
CA ASP A 189 -0.72 -24.97 6.78
C ASP A 189 -1.82 -24.15 6.09
N TYR A 190 -1.77 -22.82 6.27
CA TYR A 190 -2.69 -21.87 5.64
C TYR A 190 -2.15 -21.28 4.32
N LEU A 191 -0.91 -21.61 3.94
CA LEU A 191 -0.31 -21.17 2.70
C LEU A 191 -0.37 -22.28 1.63
N PRO A 192 -0.44 -21.92 0.34
CA PRO A 192 -0.38 -22.88 -0.74
C PRO A 192 0.90 -23.71 -0.68
N LYS A 193 0.76 -25.05 -0.80
CA LYS A 193 1.91 -25.97 -0.77
C LYS A 193 2.77 -25.79 -2.02
N ASP A 194 2.14 -25.71 -3.20
CA ASP A 194 2.78 -25.79 -4.52
C ASP A 194 2.47 -24.56 -5.38
N LEU A 195 3.02 -23.39 -5.03
CA LEU A 195 3.04 -22.25 -5.92
C LEU A 195 4.25 -22.36 -6.86
N SER A 196 3.99 -22.50 -8.16
CA SER A 196 5.03 -22.51 -9.20
C SER A 196 5.21 -21.16 -9.89
N VAL A 197 4.17 -20.33 -9.88
CA VAL A 197 4.07 -19.06 -10.59
C VAL A 197 3.34 -18.03 -9.73
N VAL A 198 3.73 -16.77 -9.86
CA VAL A 198 3.03 -15.61 -9.27
C VAL A 198 2.30 -14.86 -10.37
N ASN A 199 0.97 -14.82 -10.31
CA ASN A 199 0.12 -14.14 -11.28
C ASN A 199 -0.64 -12.93 -10.70
N ASN A 200 -0.72 -12.81 -9.38
CA ASN A 200 -1.40 -11.71 -8.70
C ASN A 200 -0.73 -11.36 -7.37
N TYR A 201 -1.17 -10.27 -6.75
CA TYR A 201 -0.59 -9.76 -5.50
C TYR A 201 -0.78 -10.71 -4.31
N LEU A 202 -1.91 -11.44 -4.24
CA LEU A 202 -2.13 -12.41 -3.16
C LEU A 202 -1.09 -13.54 -3.22
N GLN A 203 -0.85 -14.11 -4.41
CA GLN A 203 0.17 -15.14 -4.59
C GLN A 203 1.57 -14.62 -4.29
N LEU A 204 1.89 -13.38 -4.68
CA LEU A 204 3.16 -12.73 -4.32
C LEU A 204 3.31 -12.62 -2.80
N SER A 205 2.26 -12.17 -2.11
CA SER A 205 2.26 -12.04 -0.65
C SER A 205 2.38 -13.38 0.06
N GLN A 206 1.73 -14.43 -0.44
CA GLN A 206 1.85 -15.81 0.06
C GLN A 206 3.27 -16.35 -0.09
N VAL A 207 3.88 -16.15 -1.26
CA VAL A 207 5.29 -16.53 -1.52
C VAL A 207 6.22 -15.78 -0.56
N PHE A 208 5.99 -14.48 -0.38
CA PHE A 208 6.83 -13.66 0.48
C PHE A 208 6.74 -14.07 1.95
N LEU A 209 5.53 -14.31 2.45
CA LEU A 209 5.31 -14.79 3.81
C LEU A 209 5.96 -16.17 4.05
N LYS A 210 5.84 -17.11 3.08
CA LYS A 210 6.49 -18.41 3.16
C LYS A 210 8.01 -18.28 3.27
N GLY A 211 8.62 -17.39 2.49
CA GLY A 211 10.05 -17.12 2.58
C GLY A 211 10.47 -16.57 3.94
N GLN A 212 9.71 -15.64 4.51
CA GLN A 212 9.94 -15.10 5.85
C GLN A 212 9.81 -16.18 6.96
N ILE A 213 8.86 -17.10 6.80
CA ILE A 213 8.74 -18.26 7.70
C ILE A 213 9.99 -19.16 7.60
N LEU A 214 10.45 -19.43 6.37
CA LEU A 214 11.66 -20.22 6.15
C LEU A 214 12.91 -19.55 6.75
N GLU A 215 13.03 -18.22 6.66
CA GLU A 215 14.13 -17.48 7.30
C GLU A 215 14.21 -17.74 8.81
N LYS A 216 13.06 -17.83 9.49
CA LYS A 216 13.03 -18.14 10.92
C LYS A 216 13.32 -19.60 11.23
N ASN A 217 12.85 -20.52 10.40
CA ASN A 217 12.87 -21.96 10.70
C ASN A 217 14.09 -22.68 10.09
N ASN A 218 14.52 -22.29 8.89
CA ASN A 218 15.62 -22.91 8.13
C ASN A 218 16.28 -21.91 7.18
N PRO A 219 17.25 -21.10 7.66
CA PRO A 219 17.90 -20.07 6.86
C PRO A 219 18.54 -20.58 5.55
N THR A 220 19.09 -21.79 5.53
CA THR A 220 19.69 -22.36 4.31
C THR A 220 18.62 -22.62 3.24
N GLN A 221 17.48 -23.15 3.63
CA GLN A 221 16.35 -23.34 2.72
C GLN A 221 15.75 -22.01 2.25
N ALA A 222 15.75 -20.99 3.11
CA ALA A 222 15.29 -19.65 2.77
C ALA A 222 16.12 -19.03 1.64
N GLU A 223 17.45 -19.17 1.66
CA GLU A 223 18.32 -18.66 0.59
C GLU A 223 18.00 -19.31 -0.76
N GLN A 224 17.87 -20.63 -0.78
CA GLN A 224 17.51 -21.38 -1.99
C GLN A 224 16.12 -20.93 -2.50
N TYR A 225 15.18 -20.75 -1.60
CA TYR A 225 13.82 -20.30 -1.88
C TYR A 225 13.81 -18.90 -2.50
N TRP A 226 14.49 -17.93 -1.90
CA TRP A 226 14.58 -16.56 -2.43
C TRP A 226 15.28 -16.51 -3.77
N THR A 227 16.39 -17.26 -3.95
CA THR A 227 17.10 -17.36 -5.22
C THR A 227 16.22 -17.95 -6.33
N GLN A 228 15.44 -18.99 -6.01
CA GLN A 228 14.48 -19.57 -6.95
C GLN A 228 13.42 -18.55 -7.41
N TRP A 229 12.83 -17.79 -6.48
CA TRP A 229 11.82 -16.81 -6.80
C TRP A 229 12.39 -15.57 -7.49
N LEU A 230 13.60 -15.17 -7.16
CA LEU A 230 14.32 -14.13 -7.89
C LEU A 230 14.47 -14.51 -9.37
N ASN A 231 14.86 -15.75 -9.66
CA ASN A 231 14.99 -16.25 -11.03
C ASN A 231 13.64 -16.37 -11.77
N LYS A 232 12.55 -16.56 -11.05
CA LYS A 232 11.18 -16.63 -11.60
C LYS A 232 10.49 -15.28 -11.70
N SER A 233 11.14 -14.19 -11.32
CA SER A 233 10.56 -12.85 -11.33
C SER A 233 10.15 -12.43 -12.75
N LYS A 234 8.90 -11.98 -12.92
CA LYS A 234 8.31 -11.59 -14.21
C LYS A 234 8.50 -10.12 -14.56
N ASN A 235 8.78 -9.29 -13.57
CA ASN A 235 8.94 -7.85 -13.75
C ASN A 235 9.88 -7.24 -12.72
N ALA A 236 10.26 -5.98 -12.92
CA ALA A 236 11.20 -5.27 -12.07
C ALA A 236 10.74 -5.15 -10.60
N TYR A 237 9.42 -5.02 -10.38
CA TYR A 237 8.85 -4.92 -9.04
C TYR A 237 9.04 -6.22 -8.23
N GLN A 238 8.65 -7.37 -8.82
CA GLN A 238 8.86 -8.69 -8.19
C GLN A 238 10.34 -8.93 -7.94
N ARG A 239 11.18 -8.65 -8.95
CA ARG A 239 12.63 -8.79 -8.82
C ARG A 239 13.16 -7.96 -7.66
N GLY A 240 12.74 -6.69 -7.57
CA GLY A 240 13.16 -5.78 -6.50
C GLY A 240 12.84 -6.29 -5.10
N LEU A 241 11.65 -6.85 -4.91
CA LEU A 241 11.24 -7.44 -3.63
C LEU A 241 12.10 -8.66 -3.26
N PHE A 242 12.33 -9.59 -4.21
CA PHE A 242 13.12 -10.79 -3.94
C PHE A 242 14.61 -10.48 -3.77
N GLU A 243 15.16 -9.51 -4.51
CA GLU A 243 16.52 -9.03 -4.27
C GLU A 243 16.66 -8.43 -2.86
N THR A 244 15.66 -7.68 -2.40
CA THR A 244 15.67 -7.10 -1.04
C THR A 244 15.67 -8.19 0.03
N ALA A 245 14.80 -9.19 -0.09
CA ALA A 245 14.74 -10.31 0.84
C ALA A 245 16.07 -11.10 0.84
N LEU A 246 16.56 -11.48 -0.34
CA LEU A 246 17.81 -12.23 -0.48
C LEU A 246 19.01 -11.42 0.02
N SER A 247 19.06 -10.10 -0.23
CA SER A 247 20.16 -9.24 0.24
C SER A 247 20.22 -9.18 1.77
N ASN A 248 19.07 -9.13 2.45
CA ASN A 248 19.05 -9.17 3.92
C ASN A 248 19.64 -10.47 4.46
N HIS A 249 19.34 -11.60 3.81
CA HIS A 249 19.93 -12.90 4.15
C HIS A 249 21.43 -12.95 3.88
N LEU A 250 21.89 -12.54 2.68
CA LEU A 250 23.29 -12.55 2.26
C LEU A 250 24.15 -11.54 3.04
N ASN A 251 23.58 -10.44 3.50
CA ASN A 251 24.25 -9.49 4.40
C ASN A 251 24.72 -10.14 5.71
N GLN A 252 23.98 -11.11 6.23
CA GLN A 252 24.38 -11.85 7.45
C GLN A 252 25.56 -12.78 7.19
N LYS A 253 25.67 -13.31 5.97
CA LYS A 253 26.78 -14.17 5.54
C LYS A 253 28.03 -13.40 5.13
N GLN A 254 27.93 -12.08 4.96
CA GLN A 254 28.99 -11.23 4.42
C GLN A 254 29.55 -11.71 3.07
N ASP A 255 28.69 -12.24 2.21
CA ASP A 255 29.07 -12.71 0.87
C ASP A 255 29.23 -11.54 -0.10
N ILE A 256 30.44 -10.97 -0.17
CA ILE A 256 30.77 -9.85 -1.05
C ILE A 256 30.47 -10.17 -2.53
N ASN A 257 30.67 -11.41 -2.99
CA ASN A 257 30.51 -11.76 -4.41
C ASN A 257 29.04 -11.73 -4.84
N ALA A 258 28.12 -11.81 -3.90
CA ALA A 258 26.70 -11.65 -4.18
C ALA A 258 26.33 -10.20 -4.53
N PHE A 259 27.12 -9.21 -4.09
CA PHE A 259 26.85 -7.78 -4.27
C PHE A 259 27.79 -7.11 -5.29
N ILE A 260 29.05 -7.55 -5.38
CA ILE A 260 30.10 -6.91 -6.17
C ILE A 260 30.74 -7.94 -7.09
N GLY A 261 30.94 -7.60 -8.34
CA GLY A 261 31.58 -8.47 -9.32
C GLY A 261 30.96 -8.35 -10.71
N LYS A 262 31.42 -9.18 -11.63
CA LYS A 262 30.97 -9.16 -13.03
C LYS A 262 29.48 -9.48 -13.20
N ASN A 263 28.96 -10.40 -12.39
CA ASN A 263 27.56 -10.85 -12.44
C ASN A 263 27.01 -11.04 -11.01
N PRO A 264 26.82 -9.96 -10.24
CA PRO A 264 26.32 -10.09 -8.89
C PRO A 264 24.85 -10.55 -8.89
N ILE A 265 24.46 -11.35 -7.91
CA ILE A 265 23.08 -11.79 -7.70
C ILE A 265 22.19 -10.59 -7.38
N ILE A 266 22.68 -9.73 -6.49
CA ILE A 266 22.02 -8.48 -6.11
C ILE A 266 22.46 -7.38 -7.09
N ARG A 267 21.52 -6.93 -7.92
CA ARG A 267 21.80 -5.94 -8.99
C ARG A 267 21.35 -4.53 -8.64
N GLN A 268 20.46 -4.36 -7.65
CA GLN A 268 20.03 -3.05 -7.21
C GLN A 268 21.17 -2.31 -6.53
N ILE A 269 21.58 -1.18 -7.12
CA ILE A 269 22.70 -0.37 -6.64
C ILE A 269 22.52 0.10 -5.19
N ASN A 270 21.28 0.42 -4.78
CA ASN A 270 20.99 0.84 -3.41
C ASN A 270 21.26 -0.28 -2.39
N LEU A 271 20.96 -1.55 -2.74
CA LEU A 271 21.24 -2.70 -1.88
C LEU A 271 22.75 -2.98 -1.82
N GLN A 272 23.45 -2.83 -2.94
CA GLN A 272 24.92 -2.95 -3.00
C GLN A 272 25.59 -1.87 -2.14
N LYS A 273 25.18 -0.60 -2.28
CA LYS A 273 25.69 0.51 -1.44
C LYS A 273 25.39 0.26 0.04
N ARG A 274 24.20 -0.23 0.37
CA ARG A 274 23.85 -0.57 1.76
C ARG A 274 24.75 -1.66 2.35
N PHE A 275 25.07 -2.69 1.57
CA PHE A 275 26.05 -3.72 1.98
C PHE A 275 27.42 -3.09 2.23
N ILE A 276 27.93 -2.28 1.29
CA ILE A 276 29.24 -1.64 1.38
C ILE A 276 29.34 -0.78 2.65
N VAL A 277 28.37 0.11 2.87
CA VAL A 277 28.41 1.09 3.97
C VAL A 277 28.22 0.45 5.35
N PHE A 278 27.36 -0.58 5.46
CA PHE A 278 26.94 -1.07 6.77
C PHE A 278 27.43 -2.49 7.12
N LYS A 279 27.96 -3.23 6.15
CA LYS A 279 28.27 -4.66 6.34
C LYS A 279 29.68 -5.05 5.88
N ALA A 280 30.27 -4.32 4.93
CA ALA A 280 31.61 -4.63 4.45
C ALA A 280 32.64 -4.29 5.53
N ASN A 281 33.57 -5.20 5.76
CA ASN A 281 34.74 -4.96 6.58
C ASN A 281 35.86 -4.26 5.79
N GLU A 282 36.91 -3.81 6.47
CA GLU A 282 38.03 -3.08 5.85
C GLU A 282 38.62 -3.82 4.65
N THR A 283 38.84 -5.14 4.78
CA THR A 283 39.39 -5.98 3.69
C THR A 283 38.48 -5.95 2.46
N TYR A 284 37.16 -5.95 2.65
CA TYR A 284 36.20 -5.86 1.56
C TYR A 284 36.16 -4.47 0.94
N LEU A 285 36.23 -3.41 1.74
CA LEU A 285 36.30 -2.05 1.24
C LEU A 285 37.54 -1.83 0.36
N GLN A 286 38.71 -2.29 0.80
CA GLN A 286 39.95 -2.25 0.00
C GLN A 286 39.80 -3.02 -1.32
N LYS A 287 39.23 -4.25 -1.28
CA LYS A 287 38.98 -5.03 -2.49
C LYS A 287 38.05 -4.31 -3.47
N ILE A 288 36.99 -3.66 -2.98
CA ILE A 288 36.04 -2.91 -3.82
C ILE A 288 36.74 -1.73 -4.49
N ILE A 289 37.53 -0.94 -3.75
CA ILE A 289 38.26 0.22 -4.29
C ILE A 289 39.22 -0.22 -5.39
N GLN A 290 39.93 -1.33 -5.21
CA GLN A 290 40.90 -1.88 -6.15
C GLN A 290 40.27 -2.67 -7.30
N SER A 291 39.00 -3.06 -7.20
CA SER A 291 38.32 -3.89 -8.19
C SER A 291 38.15 -3.15 -9.51
N LYS A 292 38.47 -3.83 -10.61
CA LYS A 292 38.14 -3.36 -11.99
C LYS A 292 36.65 -3.55 -12.33
N GLU A 293 35.95 -4.39 -11.60
CA GLU A 293 34.55 -4.74 -11.83
C GLU A 293 33.59 -3.84 -11.04
N ALA A 294 34.06 -3.22 -9.94
CA ALA A 294 33.27 -2.28 -9.17
C ALA A 294 33.08 -0.98 -9.94
N ASN A 295 31.82 -0.50 -10.03
CA ASN A 295 31.49 0.75 -10.66
C ASN A 295 31.82 1.95 -9.74
N LEU A 296 31.69 3.17 -10.30
CA LEU A 296 32.04 4.41 -9.57
C LEU A 296 31.22 4.56 -8.28
N ASP A 297 29.95 4.28 -8.34
CA ASP A 297 29.04 4.38 -7.16
C ASP A 297 29.47 3.43 -6.03
N GLN A 298 29.85 2.21 -6.37
CA GLN A 298 30.33 1.21 -5.41
C GLN A 298 31.67 1.64 -4.78
N LYS A 299 32.59 2.18 -5.59
CA LYS A 299 33.88 2.68 -5.11
C LYS A 299 33.72 3.90 -4.21
N GLN A 300 32.83 4.83 -4.58
CA GLN A 300 32.51 5.98 -3.72
C GLN A 300 31.87 5.58 -2.39
N ALA A 301 31.04 4.52 -2.39
CA ALA A 301 30.46 4.03 -1.15
C ALA A 301 31.47 3.28 -0.26
N ALA A 302 32.61 2.84 -0.81
CA ALA A 302 33.67 2.14 -0.10
C ALA A 302 34.75 3.07 0.47
N LEU A 303 34.79 4.33 0.07
CA LEU A 303 35.66 5.40 0.62
C LEU A 303 35.04 6.02 1.87
#